data_766bc673a5583e95ff6c2ae8963ffb11
#
_entry.id   766bc673a5583e95ff6c2ae8963ffb11
#
_cell.length_a   1.000
_cell.length_b   1.000
_cell.length_c   1.000
_cell.angle_alpha   90.00
_cell.angle_beta   90.00
_cell.angle_gamma   90.00
#
_symmetry.space_group_name_H-M   'P 1'
#
loop_
_entity.id
_entity.type
_entity.pdbx_description
1 polymer ?
#
loop_
_entity_poly.entity_id
_entity_poly.type
_entity_poly.pdbx_seq_one_letter_code
_entity_poly.pdbx_strand_id
1 'polypeptide(L)'
;MSDALAHDSLAALRHRRQEVARLVATLTFDLGGLTAEMAAANQFRHDVLIRRAAELRSADAELGELERLLAAADEGVTGQCRRCSASHARGAIYCWRCGESLAYAVPPATATP
;
A
#
# COMPACT_ATOMS: atom_id res chain seq x y z
N MET A 1 18.27 -15.27 -15.28
CA MET A 1 16.99 -14.92 -15.86
C MET A 1 15.97 -14.39 -14.85
N SER A 2 15.86 -15.03 -13.69
CA SER A 2 14.93 -14.58 -12.66
C SER A 2 15.30 -13.21 -12.08
N ASP A 3 16.57 -12.88 -11.98
CA ASP A 3 17.00 -11.60 -11.43
C ASP A 3 16.59 -10.45 -12.33
N ALA A 4 16.72 -10.61 -13.65
CA ALA A 4 16.31 -9.57 -14.59
C ALA A 4 14.81 -9.36 -14.55
N LEU A 5 14.03 -10.44 -14.48
CA LEU A 5 12.57 -10.35 -14.38
C LEU A 5 12.14 -9.72 -13.06
N ALA A 6 12.83 -10.04 -11.99
CA ALA A 6 12.53 -9.44 -10.68
C ALA A 6 12.81 -7.94 -10.68
N HIS A 7 13.89 -7.50 -11.30
CA HIS A 7 14.21 -6.10 -11.44
C HIS A 7 13.18 -5.35 -12.27
N ASP A 8 12.76 -5.95 -13.39
CA ASP A 8 11.75 -5.34 -14.26
C ASP A 8 10.42 -5.22 -13.52
N SER A 9 10.03 -6.27 -12.79
CA SER A 9 8.79 -6.26 -12.01
C SER A 9 8.84 -5.19 -10.91
N LEU A 10 9.97 -5.06 -10.24
CA LEU A 10 10.15 -4.10 -9.18
C LEU A 10 10.10 -2.67 -9.72
N ALA A 11 10.76 -2.43 -10.85
CA ALA A 11 10.73 -1.13 -11.50
C ALA A 11 9.31 -0.77 -11.93
N ALA A 12 8.57 -1.74 -12.47
CA ALA A 12 7.19 -1.54 -12.87
C ALA A 12 6.30 -1.20 -11.67
N LEU A 13 6.50 -1.89 -10.56
CA LEU A 13 5.75 -1.60 -9.32
C LEU A 13 6.04 -0.20 -8.79
N ARG A 14 7.30 0.21 -8.81
CA ARG A 14 7.68 1.56 -8.39
C ARG A 14 7.06 2.62 -9.27
N HIS A 15 7.06 2.38 -10.57
CA HIS A 15 6.45 3.29 -11.53
C HIS A 15 4.95 3.39 -11.28
N ARG A 16 4.29 2.25 -11.12
CA ARG A 16 2.84 2.22 -10.85
C ARG A 16 2.51 2.92 -9.54
N ARG A 17 3.31 2.69 -8.48
CA ARG A 17 3.09 3.37 -7.21
C ARG A 17 3.15 4.88 -7.38
N GLN A 18 4.11 5.36 -8.16
CA GLN A 18 4.25 6.79 -8.39
C GLN A 18 3.06 7.36 -9.14
N GLU A 19 2.58 6.65 -10.16
CA GLU A 19 1.38 7.05 -10.90
C GLU A 19 0.16 7.13 -9.99
N VAL A 20 -0.05 6.09 -9.18
CA VAL A 20 -1.21 6.04 -8.29
C VAL A 20 -1.11 7.10 -7.19
N ALA A 21 0.09 7.35 -6.67
CA ALA A 21 0.30 8.41 -5.68
C ALA A 21 -0.09 9.77 -6.24
N ARG A 22 0.27 10.05 -7.49
CA ARG A 22 -0.14 11.29 -8.15
C ARG A 22 -1.65 11.35 -8.34
N LEU A 23 -2.25 10.23 -8.71
CA LEU A 23 -3.70 10.16 -8.86
C LEU A 23 -4.40 10.44 -7.54
N VAL A 24 -3.94 9.84 -6.44
CA VAL A 24 -4.51 10.09 -5.12
C VAL A 24 -4.41 11.58 -4.78
N ALA A 25 -3.25 12.19 -5.02
CA ALA A 25 -3.07 13.61 -4.75
C ALA A 25 -4.01 14.48 -5.58
N THR A 26 -4.15 14.17 -6.87
CA THR A 26 -5.05 14.90 -7.77
C THR A 26 -6.51 14.75 -7.35
N LEU A 27 -6.94 13.52 -7.05
CA LEU A 27 -8.31 13.27 -6.63
C LEU A 27 -8.64 13.94 -5.29
N THR A 28 -7.68 13.96 -4.38
CA THR A 28 -7.85 14.63 -3.09
C THR A 28 -8.01 16.13 -3.28
N PHE A 29 -7.16 16.72 -4.11
CA PHE A 29 -7.21 18.14 -4.39
C PHE A 29 -8.54 18.51 -5.08
N ASP A 30 -8.93 17.74 -6.08
CA ASP A 30 -10.16 17.99 -6.83
C ASP A 30 -11.39 17.86 -5.94
N LEU A 31 -11.41 16.85 -5.08
CA LEU A 31 -12.53 16.65 -4.16
C LEU A 31 -12.66 17.82 -3.18
N GLY A 32 -11.52 18.30 -2.66
CA GLY A 32 -11.49 19.46 -1.78
C GLY A 32 -11.99 20.71 -2.48
N GLY A 33 -11.53 20.96 -3.71
CA GLY A 33 -11.95 22.10 -4.50
C GLY A 33 -13.45 22.06 -4.84
N LEU A 34 -13.91 20.90 -5.25
CA LEU A 34 -15.33 20.70 -5.57
C LEU A 34 -16.22 20.94 -4.34
N THR A 35 -15.79 20.40 -3.19
CA THR A 35 -16.53 20.59 -1.95
C THR A 35 -16.58 22.07 -1.57
N ALA A 36 -15.46 22.76 -1.70
CA ALA A 36 -15.39 24.20 -1.39
C ALA A 36 -16.30 25.02 -2.31
N GLU A 37 -16.36 24.68 -3.60
CA GLU A 37 -17.25 25.35 -4.56
C GLU A 37 -18.71 25.11 -4.21
N MET A 38 -19.05 23.88 -3.87
CA MET A 38 -20.41 23.53 -3.45
C MET A 38 -20.83 24.28 -2.19
N ALA A 39 -19.90 24.38 -1.23
CA ALA A 39 -20.17 25.12 0.00
C ALA A 39 -20.38 26.60 -0.27
N ALA A 40 -19.54 27.19 -1.14
CA ALA A 40 -19.67 28.60 -1.49
C ALA A 40 -20.99 28.89 -2.21
N ALA A 41 -21.45 27.97 -3.03
CA ALA A 41 -22.73 28.09 -3.73
C ALA A 41 -23.93 27.67 -2.87
N ASN A 42 -23.67 27.10 -1.71
CA ASN A 42 -24.69 26.53 -0.82
C ASN A 42 -25.54 25.48 -1.55
N GLN A 43 -24.90 24.69 -2.39
CA GLN A 43 -25.55 23.64 -3.17
C GLN A 43 -24.67 22.39 -3.15
N PHE A 44 -25.07 21.42 -2.35
CA PHE A 44 -24.31 20.17 -2.22
C PHE A 44 -24.94 19.08 -3.09
N ARG A 45 -24.13 18.55 -3.98
CA ARG A 45 -24.51 17.43 -4.83
C ARG A 45 -23.87 16.16 -4.28
N HIS A 46 -24.56 15.51 -3.38
CA HIS A 46 -24.05 14.34 -2.68
C HIS A 46 -23.68 13.21 -3.63
N ASP A 47 -24.45 13.02 -4.69
CA ASP A 47 -24.18 11.99 -5.68
C ASP A 47 -22.82 12.17 -6.35
N VAL A 48 -22.45 13.41 -6.64
CA VAL A 48 -21.14 13.72 -7.23
C VAL A 48 -20.02 13.48 -6.22
N LEU A 49 -20.22 13.94 -4.98
CA LEU A 49 -19.24 13.75 -3.92
C LEU A 49 -18.99 12.28 -3.63
N ILE A 50 -20.05 11.49 -3.60
CA ILE A 50 -19.93 10.05 -3.33
C ILE A 50 -19.13 9.37 -4.44
N ARG A 51 -19.40 9.70 -5.70
CA ARG A 51 -18.65 9.12 -6.82
C ARG A 51 -17.18 9.50 -6.78
N ARG A 52 -16.89 10.77 -6.53
CA ARG A 52 -15.50 11.23 -6.46
C ARG A 52 -14.76 10.63 -5.28
N ALA A 53 -15.44 10.53 -4.14
CA ALA A 53 -14.85 9.89 -2.96
C ALA A 53 -14.58 8.41 -3.22
N ALA A 54 -15.46 7.72 -3.94
CA ALA A 54 -15.25 6.31 -4.28
C ALA A 54 -14.01 6.12 -5.18
N GLU A 55 -13.82 7.01 -6.15
CA GLU A 55 -12.64 6.99 -7.01
C GLU A 55 -11.36 7.16 -6.17
N LEU A 56 -11.37 8.12 -5.25
CA LEU A 56 -10.24 8.38 -4.38
C LEU A 56 -9.94 7.16 -3.49
N ARG A 57 -10.96 6.57 -2.89
CA ARG A 57 -10.78 5.42 -2.02
C ARG A 57 -10.22 4.22 -2.77
N SER A 58 -10.66 4.02 -4.00
CA SER A 58 -10.15 2.94 -4.85
C SER A 58 -8.67 3.16 -5.16
N ALA A 59 -8.30 4.37 -5.53
CA ALA A 59 -6.89 4.70 -5.82
C ALA A 59 -6.03 4.57 -4.55
N ASP A 60 -6.56 5.01 -3.42
CA ASP A 60 -5.84 4.94 -2.15
C ASP A 60 -5.61 3.48 -1.72
N ALA A 61 -6.59 2.62 -1.95
CA ALA A 61 -6.45 1.19 -1.64
C ALA A 61 -5.37 0.56 -2.52
N GLU A 62 -5.33 0.91 -3.79
CA GLU A 62 -4.29 0.41 -4.70
C GLU A 62 -2.91 0.91 -4.26
N LEU A 63 -2.81 2.17 -3.87
CA LEU A 63 -1.55 2.74 -3.40
C LEU A 63 -1.04 2.00 -2.18
N GLY A 64 -1.92 1.74 -1.21
CA GLY A 64 -1.55 0.98 -0.02
C GLY A 64 -1.04 -0.40 -0.33
N GLU A 65 -1.67 -1.09 -1.28
CA GLU A 65 -1.22 -2.41 -1.71
C GLU A 65 0.16 -2.36 -2.35
N LEU A 66 0.38 -1.39 -3.24
CA LEU A 66 1.67 -1.22 -3.90
C LEU A 66 2.78 -0.90 -2.89
N GLU A 67 2.47 -0.07 -1.92
CA GLU A 67 3.44 0.29 -0.88
C GLU A 67 3.82 -0.91 -0.02
N ARG A 68 2.86 -1.78 0.28
CA ARG A 68 3.15 -3.00 1.03
C ARG A 68 4.05 -3.94 0.23
N LEU A 69 3.76 -4.10 -1.05
CA LEU A 69 4.57 -4.96 -1.92
C LEU A 69 6.00 -4.44 -2.05
N LEU A 70 6.14 -3.13 -2.23
CA LEU A 70 7.47 -2.51 -2.36
C LEU A 70 8.25 -2.53 -1.07
N ALA A 71 7.59 -2.32 0.05
CA ALA A 71 8.26 -2.39 1.36
C ALA A 71 8.82 -3.78 1.61
N ALA A 72 8.04 -4.81 1.29
CA ALA A 72 8.50 -6.19 1.44
C ALA A 72 9.71 -6.47 0.55
N ALA A 73 9.71 -5.95 -0.67
CA ALA A 73 10.81 -6.16 -1.61
C ALA A 73 12.06 -5.38 -1.21
N ASP A 74 11.89 -4.12 -0.81
CA ASP A 74 13.02 -3.25 -0.45
C ASP A 74 13.71 -3.67 0.84
N GLU A 75 12.95 -4.11 1.83
CA GLU A 75 13.49 -4.54 3.10
C GLU A 75 13.99 -5.98 3.09
N GLY A 76 13.70 -6.69 2.01
CA GLY A 76 14.01 -8.09 1.89
C GLY A 76 12.98 -8.96 2.59
N VAL A 77 12.56 -10.00 1.89
CA VAL A 77 11.64 -10.98 2.44
C VAL A 77 12.47 -12.03 3.16
N THR A 78 12.29 -12.18 4.47
CA THR A 78 13.06 -13.11 5.27
C THR A 78 12.34 -14.44 5.49
N GLY A 79 11.08 -14.53 5.12
CA GLY A 79 10.33 -15.76 5.27
C GLY A 79 8.87 -15.61 4.92
N GLN A 80 8.14 -16.67 5.19
CA GLN A 80 6.71 -16.71 4.96
C GLN A 80 5.99 -17.07 6.25
N CYS A 81 4.78 -16.53 6.41
CA CYS A 81 3.95 -16.85 7.56
C CYS A 81 3.58 -18.31 7.54
N ARG A 82 3.72 -18.98 8.68
CA ARG A 82 3.31 -20.39 8.81
C ARG A 82 1.84 -20.59 8.57
N ARG A 83 1.05 -19.59 8.93
CA ARG A 83 -0.39 -19.74 8.92
C ARG A 83 -1.00 -19.46 7.56
N CYS A 84 -0.61 -18.34 6.93
CA CYS A 84 -1.24 -17.90 5.68
C CYS A 84 -0.28 -17.87 4.50
N SER A 85 0.98 -18.20 4.71
CA SER A 85 2.03 -18.23 3.68
C SER A 85 2.35 -16.87 3.08
N ALA A 86 1.85 -15.78 3.64
CA ALA A 86 2.19 -14.46 3.17
C ALA A 86 3.67 -14.17 3.46
N SER A 87 4.35 -13.55 2.50
CA SER A 87 5.73 -13.14 2.70
C SER A 87 5.81 -12.01 3.72
N HIS A 88 6.83 -12.03 4.55
CA HIS A 88 7.03 -10.96 5.52
C HIS A 88 8.42 -10.37 5.41
N ALA A 89 8.52 -9.11 5.78
CA ALA A 89 9.76 -8.35 5.73
C ALA A 89 10.66 -8.70 6.91
N ARG A 90 11.92 -8.33 6.76
CA ARG A 90 12.89 -8.50 7.85
C ARG A 90 12.43 -7.71 9.07
N GLY A 91 12.51 -8.35 10.23
CA GLY A 91 12.14 -7.72 11.48
C GLY A 91 10.65 -7.68 11.78
N ALA A 92 9.82 -8.24 10.91
CA ALA A 92 8.39 -8.29 11.16
C ALA A 92 8.09 -9.16 12.39
N ILE A 93 7.28 -8.67 13.29
CA ILE A 93 6.89 -9.37 14.49
C ILE A 93 5.57 -10.09 14.31
N TYR A 94 4.67 -9.50 13.53
CA TYR A 94 3.37 -10.05 13.23
C TYR A 94 3.14 -10.08 11.74
N CYS A 95 2.39 -11.08 11.27
CA CYS A 95 2.01 -11.15 9.86
C CYS A 95 1.06 -10.00 9.52
N TRP A 96 1.40 -9.26 8.49
CA TRP A 96 0.57 -8.14 8.03
C TRP A 96 -0.79 -8.59 7.51
N ARG A 97 -0.87 -9.85 7.10
CA ARG A 97 -2.09 -10.37 6.47
C ARG A 97 -3.04 -11.03 7.47
N CYS A 98 -2.53 -11.90 8.34
CA CYS A 98 -3.38 -12.67 9.26
C CYS A 98 -3.17 -12.30 10.73
N GLY A 99 -2.15 -11.50 11.04
CA GLY A 99 -1.87 -11.12 12.42
C GLY A 99 -1.12 -12.15 13.24
N GLU A 100 -0.75 -13.29 12.64
CA GLU A 100 -0.02 -14.33 13.36
C GLU A 100 1.32 -13.82 13.84
N SER A 101 1.73 -14.23 15.04
CA SER A 101 3.04 -13.88 15.58
C SER A 101 4.14 -14.52 14.75
N LEU A 102 5.15 -13.76 14.41
CA LEU A 102 6.31 -14.23 13.66
C LEU A 102 7.53 -14.40 14.55
N ALA A 103 7.33 -14.48 15.86
CA ALA A 103 8.43 -14.64 16.81
C ALA A 103 9.26 -15.88 16.51
N TYR A 104 8.66 -16.92 15.99
CA TYR A 104 9.34 -18.14 15.60
C TYR A 104 10.33 -17.93 14.46
N ALA A 105 10.19 -16.85 13.72
CA ALA A 105 11.09 -16.54 12.61
C ALA A 105 12.36 -15.81 13.05
N VAL A 106 12.42 -15.40 14.31
CA VAL A 106 13.60 -14.72 14.84
C VAL A 106 14.71 -15.74 15.06
N PRO A 107 15.90 -15.54 14.46
CA PRO A 107 17.01 -16.46 14.67
C PRO A 107 17.42 -16.51 16.14
N PRO A 108 17.64 -17.72 16.69
CA PRO A 108 18.05 -17.84 18.08
C PRO A 108 19.31 -17.07 18.44
N ALA A 109 20.21 -16.92 17.46
CA ALA A 109 21.47 -16.22 17.68
C ALA A 109 21.29 -14.76 18.06
N THR A 110 20.20 -14.14 17.63
CA THR A 110 19.94 -12.74 17.93
C THR A 110 19.44 -12.54 19.36
N ALA A 111 18.95 -13.60 19.96
CA ALA A 111 18.47 -13.55 21.34
C ALA A 111 19.57 -13.74 22.35
N THR A 112 20.75 -14.07 21.91
CA THR A 112 21.88 -14.31 22.81
C THR A 112 22.49 -12.99 23.24
N PRO A 113 22.59 -12.75 24.53
CA PRO A 113 23.22 -11.53 25.05
C PRO A 113 24.71 -11.51 24.77
#